data_3eb028f416591ecf71253f8112229675
#
_entry.id   3eb028f416591ecf71253f8112229675
#
_cell.length_a   1.000
_cell.length_b   1.000
_cell.length_c   1.000
_cell.angle_alpha   90.00
_cell.angle_beta   90.00
_cell.angle_gamma   90.00
#
_symmetry.space_group_name_H-M   'P 1'
#
loop_
_entity.id
_entity.type
_entity.pdbx_description
1 polymer ?
#
loop_
_entity_poly.entity_id
_entity_poly.type
_entity_poly.pdbx_seq_one_letter_code
_entity_poly.pdbx_strand_id
1 'polypeptide(L)'
;MRNLYLVRHGKPQYPDEHSYCVGQTDFSLSMLGHLQAVLLNEELSDKISGVYCSPLLRAVETAGHMAPELPHIIVSDLSERNLGEWDGLSFDEIRQRWPDIYKARGNNPDHPIPGAETPAASGFRRQFIRFFALLKVILQW
;
A
#
# COMPACT_ATOMS: atom_id res chain seq x y z
N MET A 1 -19.63 4.03 -19.13
CA MET A 1 -19.50 4.06 -17.67
C MET A 1 -18.01 4.00 -17.37
N ARG A 2 -17.45 4.82 -16.48
CA ARG A 2 -16.03 4.76 -16.11
C ARG A 2 -15.90 3.93 -14.83
N ASN A 3 -15.00 2.96 -14.82
CA ASN A 3 -14.71 2.12 -13.66
C ASN A 3 -13.41 2.57 -13.01
N LEU A 4 -13.36 2.52 -11.69
CA LEU A 4 -12.13 2.69 -10.91
C LEU A 4 -11.79 1.34 -10.27
N TYR A 5 -10.57 0.87 -10.54
CA TYR A 5 -10.03 -0.34 -9.92
C TYR A 5 -9.04 0.08 -8.83
N LEU A 6 -9.24 -0.41 -7.61
CA LEU A 6 -8.30 -0.23 -6.50
C LEU A 6 -7.46 -1.49 -6.39
N VAL A 7 -6.16 -1.34 -6.61
CA VAL A 7 -5.21 -2.44 -6.62
C VAL A 7 -4.22 -2.26 -5.48
N ARG A 8 -4.06 -3.29 -4.66
CA ARG A 8 -2.98 -3.35 -3.68
C ARG A 8 -1.69 -3.81 -4.37
N HIS A 9 -0.55 -3.23 -3.95
CA HIS A 9 0.76 -3.68 -4.42
C HIS A 9 0.99 -5.18 -4.18
N GLY A 10 1.78 -5.83 -5.03
CA GLY A 10 2.22 -7.20 -4.86
C GLY A 10 3.04 -7.41 -3.58
N LYS A 11 3.31 -8.65 -3.23
CA LYS A 11 4.07 -9.00 -2.02
C LYS A 11 5.46 -8.36 -2.03
N PRO A 12 5.84 -7.54 -1.02
CA PRO A 12 7.19 -7.00 -0.92
C PRO A 12 8.22 -8.08 -0.63
N GLN A 13 9.49 -7.81 -0.99
CA GLN A 13 10.64 -8.60 -0.62
C GLN A 13 11.13 -8.14 0.75
N TYR A 14 10.95 -8.97 1.76
CA TYR A 14 11.48 -8.73 3.10
C TYR A 14 12.91 -9.27 3.22
N PRO A 15 13.72 -8.76 4.18
CA PRO A 15 15.10 -9.22 4.42
C PRO A 15 15.19 -10.70 4.78
N ASP A 16 14.17 -11.22 5.42
CA ASP A 16 14.07 -12.60 5.91
C ASP A 16 12.60 -13.09 5.89
N GLU A 17 12.31 -14.19 6.58
CA GLU A 17 10.98 -14.81 6.64
C GLU A 17 10.01 -14.15 7.65
N HIS A 18 10.47 -13.14 8.40
CA HIS A 18 9.61 -12.45 9.35
C HIS A 18 8.59 -11.53 8.65
N SER A 19 7.53 -11.21 9.38
CA SER A 19 6.58 -10.19 8.96
C SER A 19 7.02 -8.81 9.44
N TYR A 20 6.94 -7.83 8.55
CA TYR A 20 7.41 -6.46 8.79
C TYR A 20 6.25 -5.47 8.83
N CYS A 21 6.42 -4.44 9.66
CA CYS A 21 5.57 -3.27 9.67
C CYS A 21 6.08 -2.31 8.59
N VAL A 22 5.35 -2.17 7.50
CA VAL A 22 5.81 -1.43 6.31
C VAL A 22 4.89 -0.27 6.03
N GLY A 23 5.39 0.92 6.26
CA GLY A 23 4.79 2.19 5.87
C GLY A 23 5.50 2.76 4.64
N GLN A 24 6.42 3.69 4.88
CA GLN A 24 7.19 4.37 3.83
C GLN A 24 8.56 3.74 3.56
N THR A 25 8.99 2.76 4.36
CA THR A 25 10.18 1.95 4.02
C THR A 25 10.00 1.32 2.64
N ASP A 26 10.99 1.51 1.78
CA ASP A 26 10.83 1.27 0.35
C ASP A 26 11.37 -0.09 -0.07
N PHE A 27 10.63 -1.15 0.28
CA PHE A 27 10.90 -2.50 -0.20
C PHE A 27 10.42 -2.68 -1.65
N SER A 28 11.24 -3.35 -2.47
CA SER A 28 10.84 -3.84 -3.80
C SER A 28 9.85 -5.00 -3.70
N LEU A 29 9.29 -5.43 -4.81
CA LEU A 29 8.49 -6.65 -4.88
C LEU A 29 9.38 -7.89 -4.73
N SER A 30 8.85 -8.91 -4.08
CA SER A 30 9.38 -10.27 -4.17
C SER A 30 9.06 -10.89 -5.53
N MET A 31 9.70 -12.02 -5.87
CA MET A 31 9.35 -12.79 -7.07
C MET A 31 7.85 -13.09 -7.12
N LEU A 32 7.26 -13.47 -5.99
CA LEU A 32 5.80 -13.68 -5.91
C LEU A 32 5.03 -12.39 -6.18
N GLY A 33 5.50 -11.25 -5.65
CA GLY A 33 4.87 -9.94 -5.90
C GLY A 33 4.89 -9.55 -7.37
N HIS A 34 5.99 -9.79 -8.07
CA HIS A 34 6.08 -9.58 -9.51
C HIS A 34 5.08 -10.48 -10.28
N LEU A 35 4.99 -11.76 -9.94
CA LEU A 35 4.03 -12.67 -10.56
C LEU A 35 2.57 -12.24 -10.30
N GLN A 36 2.25 -11.79 -9.08
CA GLN A 36 0.92 -11.26 -8.77
C GLN A 36 0.56 -10.06 -9.66
N ALA A 37 1.51 -9.16 -9.89
CA ALA A 37 1.30 -7.99 -10.75
C ALA A 37 1.13 -8.37 -12.23
N VAL A 38 1.88 -9.36 -12.72
CA VAL A 38 1.72 -9.88 -14.09
C VAL A 38 0.35 -10.52 -14.28
N LEU A 39 -0.13 -11.31 -13.32
CA LEU A 39 -1.48 -11.90 -13.39
C LEU A 39 -2.59 -10.84 -13.43
N LEU A 40 -2.39 -9.70 -12.75
CA LEU A 40 -3.32 -8.58 -12.83
C LEU A 40 -3.36 -7.94 -14.23
N ASN A 41 -2.27 -7.98 -14.99
CA ASN A 41 -2.28 -7.52 -16.39
C ASN A 41 -3.27 -8.33 -17.23
N GLU A 42 -3.29 -9.66 -17.07
CA GLU A 42 -4.23 -10.53 -17.78
C GLU A 42 -5.70 -10.17 -17.50
N GLU A 43 -5.97 -9.72 -16.26
CA GLU A 43 -7.33 -9.37 -15.83
C GLU A 43 -7.75 -7.94 -16.20
N LEU A 44 -6.81 -6.99 -16.27
CA LEU A 44 -7.11 -5.56 -16.30
C LEU A 44 -6.65 -4.84 -17.59
N SER A 45 -5.78 -5.42 -18.41
CA SER A 45 -5.15 -4.74 -19.54
C SER A 45 -6.14 -4.12 -20.54
N ASP A 46 -7.27 -4.79 -20.78
CA ASP A 46 -8.34 -4.33 -21.68
C ASP A 46 -9.41 -3.46 -20.98
N LYS A 47 -9.35 -3.31 -19.65
CA LYS A 47 -10.37 -2.65 -18.82
C LYS A 47 -9.95 -1.27 -18.34
N ILE A 48 -8.65 -0.96 -18.40
CA ILE A 48 -8.09 0.28 -17.88
C ILE A 48 -7.43 1.11 -18.99
N SER A 49 -7.36 2.42 -18.80
CA SER A 49 -6.76 3.35 -19.77
C SER A 49 -5.69 4.26 -19.15
N GLY A 50 -5.35 4.05 -17.90
CA GLY A 50 -4.31 4.78 -17.19
C GLY A 50 -4.20 4.31 -15.75
N VAL A 51 -3.04 4.57 -15.15
CA VAL A 51 -2.70 4.13 -13.79
C VAL A 51 -2.24 5.31 -12.96
N TYR A 52 -2.80 5.44 -11.78
CA TYR A 52 -2.32 6.33 -10.72
C TYR A 52 -1.70 5.48 -9.63
N CYS A 53 -0.47 5.72 -9.26
CA CYS A 53 0.21 4.92 -8.24
C CYS A 53 0.98 5.76 -7.22
N SER A 54 1.20 5.17 -6.06
CA SER A 54 2.10 5.68 -5.04
C SER A 54 3.54 5.77 -5.58
N PRO A 55 4.37 6.72 -5.10
CA PRO A 55 5.79 6.77 -5.43
C PRO A 55 6.62 5.62 -4.85
N LEU A 56 6.06 4.84 -3.91
CA LEU A 56 6.76 3.73 -3.28
C LEU A 56 7.07 2.62 -4.29
N LEU A 57 8.30 2.11 -4.24
CA LEU A 57 8.86 1.17 -5.21
C LEU A 57 7.93 -0.01 -5.49
N ARG A 58 7.42 -0.68 -4.44
CA ARG A 58 6.47 -1.79 -4.57
C ARG A 58 5.22 -1.44 -5.37
N ALA A 59 4.74 -0.19 -5.27
CA ALA A 59 3.57 0.27 -6.02
C ALA A 59 3.92 0.57 -7.48
N VAL A 60 5.07 1.21 -7.71
CA VAL A 60 5.59 1.51 -9.06
C VAL A 60 5.87 0.22 -9.83
N GLU A 61 6.52 -0.75 -9.20
CA GLU A 61 6.78 -2.07 -9.80
C GLU A 61 5.49 -2.83 -10.09
N THR A 62 4.51 -2.78 -9.18
CA THR A 62 3.19 -3.39 -9.43
C THR A 62 2.52 -2.74 -10.64
N ALA A 63 2.50 -1.42 -10.72
CA ALA A 63 1.93 -0.69 -11.85
C ALA A 63 2.64 -1.05 -13.17
N GLY A 64 3.98 -1.13 -13.14
CA GLY A 64 4.80 -1.46 -14.30
C GLY A 64 4.52 -2.82 -14.88
N HIS A 65 4.27 -3.82 -14.05
CA HIS A 65 3.92 -5.17 -14.51
C HIS A 65 2.44 -5.31 -14.87
N MET A 66 1.56 -4.64 -14.11
CA MET A 66 0.11 -4.70 -14.33
C MET A 66 -0.31 -4.00 -15.62
N ALA A 67 0.35 -2.92 -15.99
CA ALA A 67 -0.04 -2.10 -17.12
C ALA A 67 1.19 -1.49 -17.85
N PRO A 68 2.08 -2.31 -18.42
CA PRO A 68 3.36 -1.85 -18.98
C PRO A 68 3.19 -0.85 -20.13
N GLU A 69 2.10 -0.94 -20.88
CA GLU A 69 1.84 -0.11 -22.07
C GLU A 69 1.11 1.21 -21.74
N LEU A 70 0.70 1.42 -20.48
CA LEU A 70 -0.07 2.59 -20.10
C LEU A 70 0.80 3.63 -19.38
N PRO A 71 0.44 4.91 -19.48
CA PRO A 71 1.12 5.94 -18.69
C PRO A 71 0.82 5.75 -17.19
N HIS A 72 1.88 5.80 -16.37
CA HIS A 72 1.78 5.76 -14.92
C HIS A 72 1.95 7.16 -14.35
N ILE A 73 0.94 7.63 -13.64
CA ILE A 73 0.94 8.92 -12.97
C ILE A 73 1.26 8.71 -11.50
N ILE A 74 2.43 9.21 -11.08
CA ILE A 74 2.85 9.14 -9.68
C ILE A 74 2.10 10.19 -8.87
N VAL A 75 1.44 9.76 -7.80
CA VAL A 75 0.68 10.61 -6.90
C VAL A 75 1.18 10.42 -5.47
N SER A 76 1.85 11.44 -4.92
CA SER A 76 2.44 11.39 -3.58
C SER A 76 1.41 11.10 -2.48
N ASP A 77 0.19 11.60 -2.64
CA ASP A 77 -0.89 11.39 -1.69
C ASP A 77 -1.40 9.95 -1.61
N LEU A 78 -1.00 9.09 -2.55
CA LEU A 78 -1.26 7.66 -2.50
C LEU A 78 -0.21 6.88 -1.70
N SER A 79 0.80 7.56 -1.14
CA SER A 79 1.78 6.91 -0.27
C SER A 79 1.12 6.31 0.97
N GLU A 80 1.66 5.18 1.43
CA GLU A 80 1.30 4.64 2.74
C GLU A 80 1.64 5.68 3.82
N ARG A 81 0.90 5.67 4.89
CA ARG A 81 1.18 6.56 6.02
C ARG A 81 2.55 6.27 6.62
N ASN A 82 3.18 7.30 7.15
CA ASN A 82 4.37 7.14 7.94
C ASN A 82 4.01 6.39 9.25
N LEU A 83 4.66 5.25 9.49
CA LEU A 83 4.46 4.42 10.69
C LEU A 83 5.46 4.73 11.81
N GLY A 84 6.23 5.84 11.67
CA GLY A 84 7.14 6.32 12.70
C GLY A 84 8.20 5.29 13.06
N GLU A 85 8.40 5.07 14.36
CA GLU A 85 9.44 4.18 14.87
C GLU A 85 9.22 2.69 14.56
N TRP A 86 8.05 2.33 14.08
CA TRP A 86 7.74 0.95 13.68
C TRP A 86 8.04 0.67 12.21
N ASP A 87 8.23 1.71 11.39
CA ASP A 87 8.40 1.55 9.96
C ASP A 87 9.69 0.79 9.61
N GLY A 88 9.55 -0.29 8.87
CA GLY A 88 10.65 -1.15 8.45
C GLY A 88 11.14 -2.15 9.51
N LEU A 89 10.51 -2.21 10.68
CA LEU A 89 10.86 -3.20 11.70
C LEU A 89 10.01 -4.47 11.59
N SER A 90 10.60 -5.61 12.00
CA SER A 90 9.83 -6.84 12.16
C SER A 90 8.85 -6.70 13.33
N PHE A 91 7.73 -7.43 13.28
CA PHE A 91 6.78 -7.43 14.39
C PHE A 91 7.37 -8.02 15.67
N ASP A 92 8.40 -8.85 15.58
CA ASP A 92 9.10 -9.39 16.74
C ASP A 92 9.94 -8.31 17.43
N GLU A 93 10.68 -7.48 16.67
CA GLU A 93 11.38 -6.32 17.22
C GLU A 93 10.41 -5.31 17.84
N ILE A 94 9.30 -5.02 17.17
CA ILE A 94 8.27 -4.10 17.70
C ILE A 94 7.73 -4.62 19.03
N ARG A 95 7.42 -5.90 19.11
CA ARG A 95 6.93 -6.55 20.35
C ARG A 95 7.93 -6.47 21.48
N GLN A 96 9.22 -6.60 21.19
CA GLN A 96 10.29 -6.49 22.18
C GLN A 96 10.52 -5.05 22.66
N ARG A 97 10.52 -4.09 21.73
CA ARG A 97 10.82 -2.68 22.04
C ARG A 97 9.63 -1.94 22.67
N TRP A 98 8.42 -2.25 22.24
CA TRP A 98 7.18 -1.56 22.65
C TRP A 98 6.04 -2.53 22.99
N PRO A 99 6.22 -3.43 23.98
CA PRO A 99 5.25 -4.49 24.28
C PRO A 99 3.86 -3.94 24.62
N ASP A 100 3.80 -2.84 25.37
CA ASP A 100 2.52 -2.24 25.79
C ASP A 100 1.78 -1.58 24.63
N ILE A 101 2.50 -0.84 23.78
CA ILE A 101 1.92 -0.22 22.58
C ILE A 101 1.47 -1.30 21.58
N TYR A 102 2.28 -2.34 21.41
CA TYR A 102 1.92 -3.47 20.53
C TYR A 102 0.62 -4.15 20.99
N LYS A 103 0.51 -4.42 22.31
CA LYS A 103 -0.72 -4.98 22.90
C LYS A 103 -1.92 -4.04 22.78
N ALA A 104 -1.72 -2.75 23.04
CA ALA A 104 -2.77 -1.75 22.92
C ALA A 104 -3.31 -1.65 21.49
N ARG A 105 -2.44 -1.73 20.47
CA ARG A 105 -2.84 -1.74 19.07
C ARG A 105 -3.57 -3.01 18.64
N GLY A 106 -3.29 -4.15 19.26
CA GLY A 106 -4.06 -5.38 19.05
C GLY A 106 -5.53 -5.22 19.44
N ASN A 107 -5.81 -4.37 20.43
CA ASN A 107 -7.17 -4.07 20.88
C ASN A 107 -7.77 -2.83 20.17
N ASN A 108 -6.95 -1.89 19.78
CA ASN A 108 -7.35 -0.65 19.11
C ASN A 108 -6.34 -0.30 18.00
N PRO A 109 -6.63 -0.58 16.72
CA PRO A 109 -5.76 -0.28 15.59
C PRO A 109 -5.37 1.21 15.44
N ASP A 110 -6.12 2.11 16.04
CA ASP A 110 -5.85 3.55 16.01
C ASP A 110 -4.98 4.04 17.18
N HIS A 111 -4.56 3.13 18.08
CA HIS A 111 -3.63 3.49 19.16
C HIS A 111 -2.34 4.09 18.56
N PRO A 112 -1.85 5.24 19.09
CA PRO A 112 -0.70 5.93 18.51
C PRO A 112 0.57 5.07 18.48
N ILE A 113 1.33 5.22 17.41
CA ILE A 113 2.72 4.72 17.30
C ILE A 113 3.64 5.94 17.44
N PRO A 114 4.76 5.86 18.18
CA PRO A 114 5.70 6.96 18.31
C PRO A 114 6.20 7.42 16.92
N GLY A 115 6.12 8.74 16.68
CA GLY A 115 6.56 9.35 15.42
C GLY A 115 5.70 9.07 14.19
N ALA A 116 4.62 8.29 14.32
CA ALA A 116 3.76 7.96 13.19
C ALA A 116 2.73 9.07 12.91
N GLU A 117 2.28 9.12 11.66
CA GLU A 117 1.11 9.92 11.29
C GLU A 117 -0.13 9.46 12.04
N THR A 118 -0.93 10.42 12.50
CA THR A 118 -2.22 10.09 13.10
C THR A 118 -3.20 9.55 12.05
N PRO A 119 -4.16 8.70 12.44
CA PRO A 119 -5.22 8.24 11.54
C PRO A 119 -6.00 9.39 10.89
N ALA A 120 -6.17 10.51 11.60
CA ALA A 120 -6.83 11.71 11.07
C ALA A 120 -6.00 12.37 9.96
N ALA A 121 -4.67 12.50 10.11
CA ALA A 121 -3.79 13.07 9.10
C ALA A 121 -3.73 12.20 7.83
N SER A 122 -3.69 10.85 7.98
CA SER A 122 -3.78 9.94 6.85
C SER A 122 -5.19 9.87 6.24
N GLY A 123 -6.22 10.18 7.01
CA GLY A 123 -7.61 10.28 6.55
C GLY A 123 -7.84 11.38 5.53
N PHE A 124 -7.05 12.45 5.57
CA PHE A 124 -7.11 13.52 4.57
C PHE A 124 -6.66 13.02 3.18
N ARG A 125 -5.63 12.17 3.11
CA ARG A 125 -5.21 11.50 1.85
C ARG A 125 -6.26 10.51 1.34
N ARG A 126 -7.02 9.85 2.22
CA ARG A 126 -8.16 9.00 1.86
C ARG A 126 -9.34 9.79 1.27
N GLN A 127 -9.43 11.10 1.49
CA GLN A 127 -10.44 11.94 0.82
C GLN A 127 -10.18 12.03 -0.68
N PHE A 128 -8.93 11.93 -1.13
CA PHE A 128 -8.61 11.85 -2.55
C PHE A 128 -9.22 10.59 -3.17
N ILE A 129 -9.12 9.45 -2.50
CA ILE A 129 -9.80 8.21 -2.91
C ILE A 129 -11.33 8.39 -2.88
N ARG A 130 -11.89 9.13 -1.91
CA ARG A 130 -13.32 9.46 -1.86
C ARG A 130 -13.76 10.36 -3.01
N PHE A 131 -12.93 11.27 -3.47
CA PHE A 131 -13.24 12.11 -4.63
C PHE A 131 -13.34 11.28 -5.91
N PHE A 132 -12.51 10.26 -6.09
CA PHE A 132 -12.65 9.27 -7.15
C PHE A 132 -13.81 8.28 -6.92
N ALA A 133 -14.20 8.03 -5.67
CA ALA A 133 -15.31 7.14 -5.31
C ALA A 133 -16.69 7.72 -5.62
N LEU A 134 -16.82 9.05 -5.84
CA LEU A 134 -18.01 9.67 -6.42
C LEU A 134 -18.20 9.31 -7.91
N LEU A 135 -17.18 8.76 -8.56
CA LEU A 135 -17.27 8.08 -9.85
C LEU A 135 -17.46 6.59 -9.55
N LYS A 136 -18.70 6.15 -9.36
CA LYS A 136 -19.15 4.76 -9.06
C LYS A 136 -18.01 3.72 -9.07
N VAL A 137 -17.51 3.41 -7.87
CA VAL A 137 -16.57 2.31 -7.63
C VAL A 137 -17.37 1.02 -7.64
N ILE A 138 -17.07 0.11 -8.54
CA ILE A 138 -17.50 -1.28 -8.44
C ILE A 138 -16.27 -2.05 -7.96
N LEU A 139 -16.26 -2.37 -6.66
CA LEU A 139 -15.39 -3.39 -6.11
C LEU A 139 -16.02 -4.74 -6.47
N GLN A 140 -15.43 -5.48 -7.40
CA GLN A 140 -15.70 -6.91 -7.53
C GLN A 140 -14.54 -7.64 -6.87
N TRP A 141 -14.85 -8.36 -5.81
CA TRP A 141 -14.00 -9.38 -5.19
C TRP A 141 -14.26 -10.72 -5.85
#